data_61c4172ba09dd45c621a581f382d8cf0
#
_entry.id   61c4172ba09dd45c621a581f382d8cf0
#
_cell.length_a   1.000
_cell.length_b   1.000
_cell.length_c   1.000
_cell.angle_alpha   90.00
_cell.angle_beta   90.00
_cell.angle_gamma   90.00
#
_symmetry.space_group_name_H-M   'P 1'
#
loop_
_entity.id
_entity.type
_entity.pdbx_description
1 polymer ?
#
loop_
_entity_poly.entity_id
_entity_poly.type
_entity_poly.pdbx_seq_one_letter_code
_entity_poly.pdbx_strand_id
1 'polypeptide(L)'
;MFKTTDNKGRLLVARPDSTLPIARMVSTRLKNNTLPVRLYYKQAVYRNNPSLAGRRNEFLQMGVELLGAKGKRADLEILTSAIKSISAVADDFRIELGHAEVFNALSKELDIDNDYKEK
;
A
#
# COMPACT_ATOMS: atom_id res chain seq x y z
N MET A 1 15.69 0.81 -3.80
CA MET A 1 15.02 2.06 -4.24
C MET A 1 15.92 2.84 -5.16
N PHE A 2 15.39 3.48 -6.21
CA PHE A 2 16.15 4.40 -7.07
C PHE A 2 16.34 5.73 -6.36
N LYS A 3 17.58 6.19 -6.31
CA LYS A 3 17.97 7.43 -5.63
C LYS A 3 18.63 8.36 -6.64
N THR A 4 18.41 9.65 -6.51
CA THR A 4 19.05 10.71 -7.28
C THR A 4 19.25 11.94 -6.39
N THR A 5 19.93 12.95 -6.90
CA THR A 5 20.08 14.24 -6.20
C THR A 5 19.49 15.36 -7.03
N ASP A 6 18.91 16.35 -6.38
CA ASP A 6 18.50 17.58 -7.07
C ASP A 6 19.70 18.54 -7.23
N ASN A 7 19.44 19.66 -7.91
CA ASN A 7 20.44 20.72 -8.15
C ASN A 7 20.94 21.43 -6.87
N LYS A 8 20.33 21.14 -5.73
CA LYS A 8 20.74 21.63 -4.39
C LYS A 8 21.43 20.55 -3.55
N GLY A 9 21.76 19.39 -4.13
CA GLY A 9 22.38 18.26 -3.45
C GLY A 9 21.45 17.47 -2.53
N ARG A 10 20.13 17.69 -2.56
CA ARG A 10 19.19 16.95 -1.73
C ARG A 10 18.91 15.58 -2.33
N LEU A 11 18.95 14.56 -1.49
CA LEU A 11 18.63 13.20 -1.89
C LEU A 11 17.13 13.08 -2.23
N LEU A 12 16.87 12.64 -3.44
CA LEU A 12 15.53 12.29 -3.93
C LEU A 12 15.41 10.78 -4.10
N VAL A 13 14.22 10.28 -3.88
CA VAL A 13 13.90 8.86 -4.07
C VAL A 13 12.72 8.75 -5.03
N ALA A 14 12.87 7.93 -6.08
CA ALA A 14 11.75 7.57 -6.92
C ALA A 14 10.76 6.76 -6.08
N ARG A 15 9.48 7.15 -6.10
CA ARG A 15 8.45 6.57 -5.22
C ARG A 15 8.28 5.07 -5.46
N PRO A 16 8.41 4.22 -4.45
CA PRO A 16 8.17 2.79 -4.56
C PRO A 16 6.68 2.41 -4.45
N ASP A 17 5.86 3.30 -3.90
CA ASP A 17 4.41 3.21 -3.75
C ASP A 17 3.77 4.60 -3.69
N SER A 18 2.45 4.65 -3.57
CA SER A 18 1.68 5.90 -3.55
C SER A 18 1.13 6.27 -2.18
N THR A 19 1.12 5.35 -1.22
CA THR A 19 0.49 5.56 0.09
C THR A 19 1.19 6.66 0.89
N LEU A 20 2.53 6.64 0.97
CA LEU A 20 3.29 7.68 1.67
C LEU A 20 3.12 9.09 1.06
N PRO A 21 3.23 9.29 -0.26
CA PRO A 21 2.90 10.57 -0.89
C PRO A 21 1.48 11.04 -0.63
N ILE A 22 0.49 10.13 -0.62
CA ILE A 22 -0.90 10.45 -0.32
C ILE A 22 -1.07 10.85 1.14
N ALA A 23 -0.51 10.09 2.08
CA ALA A 23 -0.53 10.44 3.51
C ALA A 23 0.07 11.83 3.76
N ARG A 24 1.17 12.17 3.10
CA ARG A 24 1.76 13.51 3.15
C ARG A 24 0.84 14.58 2.57
N MET A 25 0.19 14.30 1.44
CA MET A 25 -0.76 15.24 0.84
C MET A 25 -1.95 15.50 1.78
N VAL A 26 -2.50 14.46 2.39
CA VAL A 26 -3.62 14.58 3.32
C VAL A 26 -3.22 15.37 4.57
N SER A 27 -2.05 15.09 5.15
CA SER A 27 -1.57 15.78 6.35
C SER A 27 -1.20 17.27 6.11
N THR A 28 -1.01 17.68 4.86
CA THR A 28 -0.62 19.06 4.50
C THR A 28 -1.75 19.80 3.79
N ARG A 29 -2.15 19.34 2.61
CA ARG A 29 -3.10 20.06 1.74
C ARG A 29 -4.55 19.82 2.11
N LEU A 30 -4.87 18.62 2.62
CA LEU A 30 -6.23 18.21 2.98
C LEU A 30 -6.45 18.21 4.48
N LYS A 31 -5.56 18.81 5.25
CA LYS A 31 -5.58 18.82 6.72
C LYS A 31 -6.93 19.29 7.31
N ASN A 32 -7.59 20.24 6.64
CA ASN A 32 -8.84 20.83 7.09
C ASN A 32 -10.09 20.20 6.46
N ASN A 33 -9.93 19.14 5.67
CA ASN A 33 -11.05 18.44 5.07
C ASN A 33 -11.80 17.59 6.11
N THR A 34 -13.11 17.48 5.92
CA THR A 34 -13.93 16.58 6.73
C THR A 34 -13.54 15.12 6.47
N LEU A 35 -13.33 14.37 7.54
CA LEU A 35 -13.05 12.93 7.47
C LEU A 35 -14.36 12.12 7.40
N PRO A 36 -14.36 10.93 6.77
CA PRO A 36 -13.24 10.30 6.09
C PRO A 36 -12.99 10.86 4.69
N VAL A 37 -11.71 10.88 4.27
CA VAL A 37 -11.32 11.23 2.91
C VAL A 37 -11.15 9.97 2.07
N ARG A 38 -11.79 9.95 0.90
CA ARG A 38 -11.70 8.88 -0.10
C ARG A 38 -10.92 9.38 -1.31
N LEU A 39 -9.85 8.71 -1.63
CA LEU A 39 -8.99 9.07 -2.76
C LEU A 39 -8.78 7.85 -3.65
N TYR A 40 -8.60 8.10 -4.93
CA TYR A 40 -8.05 7.13 -5.86
C TYR A 40 -6.81 7.71 -6.52
N TYR A 41 -5.92 6.86 -6.96
CA TYR A 41 -4.71 7.27 -7.67
C TYR A 41 -4.38 6.34 -8.84
N LYS A 42 -3.71 6.92 -9.81
CA LYS A 42 -3.09 6.21 -10.93
C LYS A 42 -1.76 6.89 -11.21
N GLN A 43 -0.65 6.22 -10.92
CA GLN A 43 0.68 6.80 -11.13
C GLN A 43 1.77 5.74 -11.26
N ALA A 44 2.87 6.14 -11.92
CA ALA A 44 4.05 5.30 -12.01
C ALA A 44 4.74 5.17 -10.65
N VAL A 45 5.14 3.95 -10.33
CA VAL A 45 5.97 3.60 -9.17
C VAL A 45 7.21 2.84 -9.62
N TYR A 46 8.26 2.91 -8.82
CA TYR A 46 9.60 2.44 -9.17
C TYR A 46 10.12 1.49 -8.11
N ARG A 47 10.33 0.24 -8.49
CA ARG A 47 10.91 -0.77 -7.61
C ARG A 47 12.16 -1.33 -8.23
N ASN A 48 13.24 -1.42 -7.42
CA ASN A 48 14.48 -2.05 -7.85
C ASN A 48 14.31 -3.57 -7.75
N ASN A 49 13.84 -4.16 -8.83
CA ASN A 49 13.74 -5.61 -8.94
C ASN A 49 15.11 -6.17 -9.39
N PRO A 50 15.51 -7.36 -8.93
CA PRO A 50 16.69 -8.04 -9.46
C PRO A 50 16.57 -8.17 -10.98
N SER A 51 17.68 -7.98 -11.69
CA SER A 51 17.74 -7.93 -13.17
C SER A 51 17.35 -9.25 -13.87
N LEU A 52 17.07 -10.29 -13.13
CA LEU A 52 16.69 -11.60 -13.64
C LEU A 52 15.18 -11.68 -13.82
N ALA A 53 14.72 -12.02 -15.03
CA ALA A 53 13.35 -12.37 -15.38
C ALA A 53 12.46 -11.27 -16.00
N GLY A 54 13.01 -10.30 -16.73
CA GLY A 54 12.19 -9.39 -17.56
C GLY A 54 11.23 -8.47 -16.77
N ARG A 55 11.39 -8.35 -15.46
CA ARG A 55 10.56 -7.49 -14.62
C ARG A 55 10.95 -6.03 -14.83
N ARG A 56 9.97 -5.22 -15.20
CA ARG A 56 10.16 -3.77 -15.31
C ARG A 56 10.35 -3.17 -13.92
N ASN A 57 11.25 -2.18 -13.82
CA ASN A 57 11.46 -1.40 -12.60
C ASN A 57 10.42 -0.30 -12.42
N GLU A 58 9.78 0.11 -13.51
CA GLU A 58 8.67 1.05 -13.54
C GLU A 58 7.38 0.32 -13.92
N PHE A 59 6.32 0.55 -13.19
CA PHE A 59 4.98 0.08 -13.53
C PHE A 59 3.90 1.07 -13.06
N LEU A 60 2.78 1.04 -13.74
CA LEU A 60 1.63 1.85 -13.38
C LEU A 60 0.88 1.19 -12.23
N GLN A 61 0.74 1.90 -11.13
CA GLN A 61 -0.03 1.48 -9.97
C GLN A 61 -1.32 2.29 -9.88
N MET A 62 -2.42 1.59 -9.66
CA MET A 62 -3.72 2.19 -9.34
C MET A 62 -4.17 1.70 -7.97
N GLY A 63 -4.89 2.54 -7.25
CA GLY A 63 -5.40 2.15 -5.95
C GLY A 63 -6.38 3.16 -5.38
N VAL A 64 -6.98 2.78 -4.27
CA VAL A 64 -7.88 3.59 -3.46
C VAL A 64 -7.34 3.70 -2.04
N GLU A 65 -7.58 4.85 -1.43
CA GLU A 65 -7.20 5.13 -0.05
C GLU A 65 -8.41 5.66 0.70
N LEU A 66 -8.67 5.09 1.87
CA LEU A 66 -9.69 5.55 2.80
C LEU A 66 -9.00 6.01 4.09
N LEU A 67 -8.98 7.31 4.31
CA LEU A 67 -8.27 7.92 5.44
C LEU A 67 -9.26 8.51 6.44
N GLY A 68 -8.98 8.26 7.73
CA GLY A 68 -9.81 8.80 8.82
C GLY A 68 -11.07 7.98 9.12
N ALA A 69 -11.24 6.80 8.53
CA ALA A 69 -12.24 5.82 8.90
C ALA A 69 -11.61 4.65 9.67
N LYS A 70 -12.37 4.02 10.58
CA LYS A 70 -11.93 2.88 11.38
C LYS A 70 -13.03 1.83 11.47
N GLY A 71 -12.61 0.59 11.73
CA GLY A 71 -13.47 -0.55 12.03
C GLY A 71 -14.01 -1.29 10.81
N LYS A 72 -14.77 -2.34 11.08
CA LYS A 72 -15.20 -3.34 10.09
C LYS A 72 -15.88 -2.77 8.83
N ARG A 73 -16.59 -1.64 8.97
CA ARG A 73 -17.25 -0.99 7.82
C ARG A 73 -16.24 -0.36 6.87
N ALA A 74 -15.16 0.23 7.41
CA ALA A 74 -14.09 0.79 6.61
C ALA A 74 -13.33 -0.32 5.85
N ASP A 75 -13.02 -1.42 6.53
CA ASP A 75 -12.37 -2.58 5.93
C ASP A 75 -13.25 -3.17 4.81
N LEU A 76 -14.54 -3.33 5.07
CA LEU A 76 -15.49 -3.84 4.08
C LEU A 76 -15.62 -2.91 2.86
N GLU A 77 -15.60 -1.59 3.07
CA GLU A 77 -15.65 -0.60 1.98
C GLU A 77 -14.44 -0.75 1.06
N ILE A 78 -13.24 -0.88 1.62
CA ILE A 78 -11.99 -1.05 0.84
C ILE A 78 -11.99 -2.38 0.10
N LEU A 79 -12.34 -3.48 0.78
CA LEU A 79 -12.43 -4.80 0.14
C LEU A 79 -13.43 -4.82 -1.02
N THR A 80 -14.61 -4.26 -0.80
CA THR A 80 -15.65 -4.17 -1.84
C THR A 80 -15.18 -3.33 -3.01
N SER A 81 -14.48 -2.22 -2.75
CA SER A 81 -13.92 -1.36 -3.80
C SER A 81 -12.84 -2.09 -4.60
N ALA A 82 -11.96 -2.85 -3.93
CA ALA A 82 -10.95 -3.66 -4.60
C ALA A 82 -11.60 -4.75 -5.49
N ILE A 83 -12.56 -5.51 -4.94
CA ILE A 83 -13.29 -6.55 -5.67
C ILE A 83 -13.94 -5.96 -6.92
N LYS A 84 -14.74 -4.89 -6.78
CA LYS A 84 -15.42 -4.25 -7.91
C LYS A 84 -14.45 -3.73 -8.96
N SER A 85 -13.32 -3.18 -8.54
CA SER A 85 -12.31 -2.66 -9.48
C SER A 85 -11.65 -3.78 -10.28
N ILE A 86 -11.35 -4.92 -9.65
CA ILE A 86 -10.74 -6.07 -10.32
C ILE A 86 -11.78 -6.75 -11.22
N SER A 87 -13.02 -6.95 -10.75
CA SER A 87 -14.09 -7.54 -11.53
C SER A 87 -14.45 -6.76 -12.79
N ALA A 88 -14.11 -5.47 -12.86
CA ALA A 88 -14.32 -4.68 -14.07
C ALA A 88 -13.33 -5.01 -15.21
N VAL A 89 -12.24 -5.73 -14.92
CA VAL A 89 -11.17 -6.03 -15.89
C VAL A 89 -10.75 -7.50 -15.92
N ALA A 90 -11.22 -8.32 -14.96
CA ALA A 90 -10.90 -9.74 -14.87
C ALA A 90 -12.08 -10.51 -14.27
N ASP A 91 -12.43 -11.63 -14.90
CA ASP A 91 -13.53 -12.48 -14.44
C ASP A 91 -13.06 -13.57 -13.47
N ASP A 92 -11.81 -13.97 -13.53
CA ASP A 92 -11.20 -14.98 -12.65
C ASP A 92 -10.05 -14.39 -11.85
N PHE A 93 -10.26 -14.27 -10.53
CA PHE A 93 -9.25 -13.80 -9.60
C PHE A 93 -9.51 -14.32 -8.19
N ARG A 94 -8.44 -14.35 -7.38
CA ARG A 94 -8.49 -14.70 -5.96
C ARG A 94 -8.06 -13.50 -5.12
N ILE A 95 -8.79 -13.27 -4.03
CA ILE A 95 -8.39 -12.33 -3.00
C ILE A 95 -7.92 -13.10 -1.78
N GLU A 96 -6.70 -12.83 -1.35
CA GLU A 96 -6.11 -13.39 -0.14
C GLU A 96 -6.03 -12.28 0.92
N LEU A 97 -6.64 -12.52 2.06
CA LEU A 97 -6.65 -11.60 3.20
C LEU A 97 -5.68 -12.08 4.26
N GLY A 98 -4.70 -11.24 4.56
CA GLY A 98 -3.81 -11.41 5.70
C GLY A 98 -4.19 -10.47 6.84
N HIS A 99 -4.05 -10.94 8.08
CA HIS A 99 -4.27 -10.13 9.27
C HIS A 99 -3.16 -10.39 10.29
N ALA A 100 -2.45 -9.35 10.69
CA ALA A 100 -1.30 -9.49 11.60
C ALA A 100 -1.69 -10.10 12.96
N GLU A 101 -2.89 -9.80 13.46
CA GLU A 101 -3.35 -10.38 14.74
C GLU A 101 -3.60 -11.89 14.69
N VAL A 102 -3.95 -12.44 13.54
CA VAL A 102 -4.07 -13.89 13.36
C VAL A 102 -2.70 -14.55 13.54
N PHE A 103 -1.68 -13.99 12.90
CA PHE A 103 -0.30 -14.45 13.10
C PHE A 103 0.16 -14.31 14.54
N ASN A 104 -0.11 -13.19 15.19
CA ASN A 104 0.25 -12.93 16.56
C ASN A 104 -0.46 -13.89 17.54
N ALA A 105 -1.73 -14.20 17.27
CA ALA A 105 -2.49 -15.16 18.08
C ALA A 105 -1.91 -16.58 17.96
N LEU A 106 -1.65 -17.02 16.72
CA LEU A 106 -1.01 -18.33 16.47
C LEU A 106 0.38 -18.42 17.10
N SER A 107 1.19 -17.36 16.98
CA SER A 107 2.55 -17.34 17.58
C SER A 107 2.53 -17.42 19.09
N LYS A 108 1.49 -16.92 19.75
CA LYS A 108 1.30 -17.03 21.21
C LYS A 108 0.89 -18.43 21.62
N GLU A 109 0.00 -19.07 20.87
CA GLU A 109 -0.44 -20.43 21.15
C GLU A 109 0.67 -21.48 20.92
N LEU A 110 1.53 -21.24 19.93
CA LEU A 110 2.62 -22.14 19.56
C LEU A 110 3.91 -21.91 20.36
N ASP A 111 3.90 -20.97 21.31
CA ASP A 111 5.07 -20.58 22.13
C ASP A 111 6.35 -20.35 21.30
N ILE A 112 6.15 -19.72 20.11
CA ILE A 112 7.23 -19.42 19.18
C ILE A 112 8.05 -18.27 19.77
N ASP A 113 9.34 -18.53 19.99
CA ASP A 113 10.29 -17.57 20.53
C ASP A 113 10.36 -16.30 19.68
N ASN A 114 10.52 -15.14 20.32
CA ASN A 114 10.49 -13.83 19.66
C ASN A 114 11.57 -13.66 18.57
N ASP A 115 12.67 -14.42 18.66
CA ASP A 115 13.75 -14.43 17.65
C ASP A 115 13.32 -14.93 16.26
N TYR A 116 12.21 -15.66 16.16
CA TYR A 116 11.66 -16.16 14.90
C TYR A 116 10.57 -15.24 14.32
N LYS A 117 10.11 -14.22 15.05
CA LYS A 117 9.04 -13.31 14.61
C LYS A 117 9.54 -12.18 13.71
N GLU A 118 10.86 -11.93 13.68
CA GLU A 118 11.48 -10.85 12.90
C GLU A 118 12.16 -11.31 11.59
N LYS A 119 12.14 -12.59 11.26
CA LYS A 119 12.67 -13.16 10.01
C LYS A 119 11.56 -13.50 9.04
#